data_814570a79163575e4653dd253de2f784
#
_entry.id   814570a79163575e4653dd253de2f784
#
_cell.length_a   1.000
_cell.length_b   1.000
_cell.length_c   1.000
_cell.angle_alpha   90.00
_cell.angle_beta   90.00
_cell.angle_gamma   90.00
#
_symmetry.space_group_name_H-M   'P 1'
#
loop_
_entity.id
_entity.type
_entity.pdbx_description
1 polymer ?
#
loop_
_entity_poly.entity_id
_entity_poly.type
_entity_poly.pdbx_seq_one_letter_code
_entity_poly.pdbx_strand_id
1 'polypeptide(L)'
;MIHVNNLHKSFGKNDVLKGINEHINKGEVVVVIGPSGSGKSTFLRCLNLLEVPTEGKIIFEGNDITDKKNDINKLRQKMGMVFQQFNLFPHKTVLENITISPIKVKGINKEEANKKAMELLKMVGLVDKAEAYPSSLSGGQKQRIAIARALAMEPDVMLFDEPTSALDPEMVGEVLGVMKDLAKGGMTMVIVTHEMGFAKEVGDRVLFMDGGVIVEQGTPEEIFNNPKNPRTIDFLSKVH
;
A
#
# COMPACT_ATOMS: atom_id res chain seq x y z
N MET A 1 7.44 13.99 1.56
CA MET A 1 7.61 13.02 0.46
C MET A 1 6.42 13.04 -0.50
N ILE A 2 5.20 12.83 -0.03
CA ILE A 2 3.96 12.99 -0.82
C ILE A 2 3.17 14.15 -0.24
N HIS A 3 2.71 15.07 -1.10
CA HIS A 3 1.81 16.16 -0.73
C HIS A 3 0.54 16.05 -1.58
N VAL A 4 -0.60 16.02 -0.93
CA VAL A 4 -1.92 15.94 -1.54
C VAL A 4 -2.64 17.25 -1.27
N ASN A 5 -3.03 17.95 -2.33
CA ASN A 5 -3.64 19.27 -2.22
C ASN A 5 -5.03 19.25 -2.87
N ASN A 6 -6.06 19.47 -2.05
CA ASN A 6 -7.46 19.60 -2.45
C ASN A 6 -7.91 18.48 -3.41
N LEU A 7 -7.63 17.22 -3.03
CA LEU A 7 -7.87 16.06 -3.87
C LEU A 7 -9.35 15.71 -3.94
N HIS A 8 -9.91 15.73 -5.14
CA HIS A 8 -11.27 15.29 -5.43
C HIS A 8 -11.25 14.11 -6.40
N LYS A 9 -12.17 13.17 -6.23
CA LYS A 9 -12.42 12.10 -7.18
C LYS A 9 -13.89 11.78 -7.25
N SER A 10 -14.44 11.88 -8.47
CA SER A 10 -15.81 11.51 -8.79
C SER A 10 -15.84 10.39 -9.82
N PHE A 11 -16.79 9.49 -9.70
CA PHE A 11 -17.15 8.49 -10.69
C PHE A 11 -18.57 8.79 -11.21
N GLY A 12 -18.64 9.42 -12.36
CA GLY A 12 -19.89 9.97 -12.89
C GLY A 12 -20.45 11.04 -11.94
N LYS A 13 -21.61 10.77 -11.34
CA LYS A 13 -22.27 11.69 -10.38
C LYS A 13 -21.93 11.40 -8.91
N ASN A 14 -21.13 10.39 -8.64
CA ASN A 14 -20.79 9.99 -7.27
C ASN A 14 -19.44 10.59 -6.85
N ASP A 15 -19.47 11.54 -5.92
CA ASP A 15 -18.27 12.16 -5.35
C ASP A 15 -17.72 11.28 -4.23
N VAL A 16 -16.58 10.63 -4.51
CA VAL A 16 -15.94 9.66 -3.60
C VAL A 16 -14.89 10.32 -2.73
N LEU A 17 -14.10 11.26 -3.27
CA LEU A 17 -13.15 12.07 -2.49
C LEU A 17 -13.54 13.54 -2.62
N LYS A 18 -13.52 14.26 -1.49
CA LYS A 18 -14.11 15.60 -1.36
C LYS A 18 -13.13 16.60 -0.76
N GLY A 19 -12.04 16.89 -1.47
CA GLY A 19 -11.09 17.94 -1.07
C GLY A 19 -10.10 17.50 0.00
N ILE A 20 -9.49 16.30 -0.16
CA ILE A 20 -8.49 15.80 0.79
C ILE A 20 -7.20 16.61 0.65
N ASN A 21 -6.70 17.08 1.79
CA ASN A 21 -5.38 17.66 1.95
C ASN A 21 -4.59 16.78 2.90
N GLU A 22 -3.43 16.29 2.45
CA GLU A 22 -2.61 15.38 3.25
C GLU A 22 -1.13 15.49 2.88
N HIS A 23 -0.29 15.09 3.82
CA HIS A 23 1.14 15.10 3.66
C HIS A 23 1.74 13.85 4.31
N ILE A 24 2.59 13.12 3.58
CA ILE A 24 3.25 11.91 4.05
C ILE A 24 4.75 12.16 4.01
N ASN A 25 5.42 12.00 5.16
CA ASN A 25 6.86 12.17 5.29
C ASN A 25 7.63 10.94 4.83
N LYS A 26 8.90 11.11 4.53
CA LYS A 26 9.80 9.98 4.26
C LYS A 26 10.02 9.19 5.55
N GLY A 27 9.94 7.86 5.45
CA GLY A 27 10.06 6.93 6.58
C GLY A 27 8.81 6.85 7.45
N GLU A 28 7.73 7.61 7.14
CA GLU A 28 6.48 7.59 7.91
C GLU A 28 5.60 6.42 7.48
N VAL A 29 4.99 5.76 8.46
CA VAL A 29 3.95 4.75 8.28
C VAL A 29 2.59 5.38 8.56
N VAL A 30 1.84 5.69 7.50
CA VAL A 30 0.49 6.25 7.59
C VAL A 30 -0.53 5.14 7.39
N VAL A 31 -1.39 4.93 8.37
CA VAL A 31 -2.47 3.94 8.30
C VAL A 31 -3.80 4.63 8.06
N VAL A 32 -4.56 4.15 7.09
CA VAL A 32 -5.88 4.69 6.72
C VAL A 32 -6.96 3.69 7.12
N ILE A 33 -7.83 4.11 8.03
CA ILE A 33 -8.96 3.30 8.52
C ILE A 33 -10.30 4.00 8.23
N GLY A 34 -11.39 3.27 8.36
CA GLY A 34 -12.74 3.80 8.19
C GLY A 34 -13.71 2.77 7.59
N PRO A 35 -15.01 3.06 7.53
CA PRO A 35 -16.02 2.14 7.02
C PRO A 35 -15.81 1.79 5.53
N SER A 36 -16.40 0.68 5.09
CA SER A 36 -16.44 0.33 3.66
C SER A 36 -17.13 1.44 2.87
N GLY A 37 -16.60 1.74 1.68
CA GLY A 37 -17.13 2.82 0.84
C GLY A 37 -16.73 4.24 1.23
N SER A 38 -15.91 4.44 2.27
CA SER A 38 -15.46 5.80 2.69
C SER A 38 -14.43 6.46 1.76
N GLY A 39 -13.93 5.75 0.75
CA GLY A 39 -12.98 6.29 -0.23
C GLY A 39 -11.52 5.92 0.00
N LYS A 40 -11.18 5.11 1.00
CA LYS A 40 -9.78 4.73 1.37
C LYS A 40 -8.96 4.18 0.19
N SER A 41 -9.46 3.13 -0.46
CA SER A 41 -8.78 2.52 -1.62
C SER A 41 -8.69 3.49 -2.80
N THR A 42 -9.70 4.35 -2.99
CA THR A 42 -9.68 5.39 -4.03
C THR A 42 -8.60 6.42 -3.72
N PHE A 43 -8.52 6.88 -2.47
CA PHE A 43 -7.45 7.78 -2.01
C PHE A 43 -6.07 7.16 -2.27
N LEU A 44 -5.85 5.92 -1.81
CA LEU A 44 -4.60 5.22 -2.00
C LEU A 44 -4.22 5.09 -3.49
N ARG A 45 -5.18 4.71 -4.34
CA ARG A 45 -4.96 4.57 -5.79
C ARG A 45 -4.76 5.90 -6.52
N CYS A 46 -5.22 7.01 -5.95
CA CYS A 46 -4.89 8.32 -6.46
C CYS A 46 -3.41 8.66 -6.24
N LEU A 47 -2.80 8.22 -5.13
CA LEU A 47 -1.40 8.52 -4.80
C LEU A 47 -0.41 8.07 -5.88
N ASN A 48 -0.75 7.05 -6.68
CA ASN A 48 0.07 6.57 -7.80
C ASN A 48 -0.64 6.72 -9.16
N LEU A 49 -1.73 7.50 -9.22
CA LEU A 49 -2.58 7.72 -10.40
C LEU A 49 -3.13 6.44 -11.06
N LEU A 50 -3.28 5.33 -10.33
CA LEU A 50 -4.15 4.23 -10.79
C LEU A 50 -5.60 4.72 -10.92
N GLU A 51 -6.00 5.64 -10.01
CA GLU A 51 -7.19 6.46 -10.16
C GLU A 51 -6.76 7.91 -10.40
N VAL A 52 -7.14 8.46 -11.54
CA VAL A 52 -6.83 9.85 -11.87
C VAL A 52 -7.80 10.76 -11.10
N PRO A 53 -7.29 11.72 -10.30
CA PRO A 53 -8.13 12.70 -9.63
C PRO A 53 -9.01 13.49 -10.60
N THR A 54 -10.20 13.91 -10.15
CA THR A 54 -11.05 14.84 -10.89
C THR A 54 -10.54 16.27 -10.74
N GLU A 55 -10.09 16.62 -9.51
CA GLU A 55 -9.49 17.91 -9.19
C GLU A 55 -8.40 17.72 -8.13
N GLY A 56 -7.58 18.76 -7.95
CA GLY A 56 -6.50 18.78 -6.99
C GLY A 56 -5.17 18.32 -7.57
N LYS A 57 -4.16 18.26 -6.71
CA LYS A 57 -2.79 17.92 -7.10
C LYS A 57 -2.16 16.93 -6.14
N ILE A 58 -1.29 16.09 -6.68
CA ILE A 58 -0.46 15.18 -5.89
C ILE A 58 1.00 15.42 -6.31
N ILE A 59 1.81 15.77 -5.33
CA ILE A 59 3.24 16.03 -5.53
C ILE A 59 4.00 14.90 -4.85
N PHE A 60 4.80 14.17 -5.61
CA PHE A 60 5.69 13.11 -5.12
C PHE A 60 7.14 13.49 -5.39
N GLU A 61 7.95 13.59 -4.33
CA GLU A 61 9.36 13.99 -4.39
C GLU A 61 9.58 15.28 -5.20
N GLY A 62 8.71 16.27 -5.00
CA GLY A 62 8.77 17.56 -5.68
C GLY A 62 8.21 17.58 -7.10
N ASN A 63 7.76 16.43 -7.63
CA ASN A 63 7.16 16.32 -8.96
C ASN A 63 5.64 16.24 -8.83
N ASP A 64 4.93 17.11 -9.55
CA ASP A 64 3.47 17.04 -9.68
C ASP A 64 3.12 15.86 -10.59
N ILE A 65 2.68 14.73 -9.98
CA ILE A 65 2.33 13.52 -10.73
C ILE A 65 1.03 13.69 -11.51
N THR A 66 0.21 14.68 -11.16
CA THR A 66 -1.06 14.98 -11.85
C THR A 66 -0.84 15.82 -13.12
N ASP A 67 0.32 16.43 -13.30
CA ASP A 67 0.66 17.13 -14.54
C ASP A 67 0.93 16.11 -15.66
N LYS A 68 0.13 16.16 -16.72
CA LYS A 68 0.25 15.30 -17.92
C LYS A 68 1.60 15.39 -18.64
N LYS A 69 2.41 16.40 -18.34
CA LYS A 69 3.76 16.56 -18.91
C LYS A 69 4.77 15.61 -18.24
N ASN A 70 4.49 15.14 -17.04
CA ASN A 70 5.35 14.22 -16.30
C ASN A 70 5.17 12.77 -16.79
N ASP A 71 6.27 12.03 -16.86
CA ASP A 71 6.26 10.60 -17.17
C ASP A 71 5.84 9.81 -15.91
N ILE A 72 4.54 9.55 -15.79
CA ILE A 72 4.00 8.82 -14.67
C ILE A 72 4.60 7.41 -14.51
N ASN A 73 5.04 6.78 -15.60
CA ASN A 73 5.63 5.44 -15.52
C ASN A 73 6.99 5.48 -14.82
N LYS A 74 7.78 6.53 -15.02
CA LYS A 74 9.03 6.73 -14.26
C LYS A 74 8.76 6.96 -12.78
N LEU A 75 7.74 7.74 -12.44
CA LEU A 75 7.37 8.00 -11.04
C LEU A 75 6.83 6.74 -10.36
N ARG A 76 6.01 5.95 -11.05
CA ARG A 76 5.50 4.66 -10.55
C ARG A 76 6.59 3.63 -10.26
N GLN A 77 7.75 3.70 -10.91
CA GLN A 77 8.88 2.82 -10.57
C GLN A 77 9.36 2.99 -9.13
N LYS A 78 9.13 4.17 -8.56
CA LYS A 78 9.46 4.52 -7.18
C LYS A 78 8.33 4.29 -6.18
N MET A 79 7.19 3.78 -6.63
CA MET A 79 6.01 3.52 -5.81
C MET A 79 5.61 2.05 -5.92
N GLY A 80 5.87 1.27 -4.87
CA GLY A 80 5.37 -0.10 -4.79
C GLY A 80 3.89 -0.12 -4.47
N MET A 81 3.12 -1.00 -5.10
CA MET A 81 1.70 -1.20 -4.79
C MET A 81 1.40 -2.67 -4.56
N VAL A 82 0.75 -2.94 -3.44
CA VAL A 82 0.26 -4.27 -3.06
C VAL A 82 -1.26 -4.20 -2.93
N PHE A 83 -1.95 -5.08 -3.63
CA PHE A 83 -3.41 -5.10 -3.71
C PHE A 83 -4.00 -6.18 -2.80
N GLN A 84 -5.28 -6.09 -2.53
CA GLN A 84 -6.09 -7.13 -1.89
C GLN A 84 -5.98 -8.46 -2.64
N GLN A 85 -6.07 -8.44 -3.97
CA GLN A 85 -5.80 -9.58 -4.83
C GLN A 85 -4.31 -9.61 -5.16
N PHE A 86 -3.69 -10.77 -5.11
CA PHE A 86 -2.24 -10.96 -5.24
C PHE A 86 -1.69 -10.54 -6.61
N ASN A 87 -2.50 -10.66 -7.67
CA ASN A 87 -2.20 -10.28 -9.05
C ASN A 87 -0.85 -10.85 -9.56
N LEU A 88 -0.52 -12.08 -9.14
CA LEU A 88 0.65 -12.78 -9.67
C LEU A 88 0.37 -13.31 -11.08
N PHE A 89 1.38 -13.31 -11.93
CA PHE A 89 1.30 -13.91 -13.26
C PHE A 89 1.23 -15.43 -13.13
N PRO A 90 0.08 -16.08 -13.47
CA PRO A 90 -0.15 -17.49 -13.14
C PRO A 90 0.75 -18.47 -13.90
N HIS A 91 1.27 -18.06 -15.05
CA HIS A 91 2.15 -18.85 -15.94
C HIS A 91 3.63 -18.52 -15.78
N LYS A 92 3.98 -17.81 -14.72
CA LYS A 92 5.36 -17.51 -14.33
C LYS A 92 5.66 -18.12 -12.97
N THR A 93 6.90 -18.56 -12.79
CA THR A 93 7.37 -18.99 -11.46
C THR A 93 7.38 -17.79 -10.49
N VAL A 94 7.54 -18.07 -9.22
CA VAL A 94 7.73 -17.05 -8.18
C VAL A 94 8.92 -16.16 -8.51
N LEU A 95 10.06 -16.75 -8.85
CA LEU A 95 11.27 -16.01 -9.22
C LEU A 95 11.02 -15.09 -10.43
N GLU A 96 10.35 -15.59 -11.46
CA GLU A 96 9.99 -14.80 -12.63
C GLU A 96 8.99 -13.68 -12.32
N ASN A 97 8.03 -13.91 -11.41
CA ASN A 97 7.10 -12.88 -10.95
C ASN A 97 7.82 -11.70 -10.29
N ILE A 98 8.89 -11.98 -9.52
CA ILE A 98 9.66 -10.95 -8.83
C ILE A 98 10.61 -10.23 -9.81
N THR A 99 11.21 -10.95 -10.75
CA THR A 99 12.29 -10.42 -11.61
C THR A 99 11.80 -9.71 -12.87
N ILE A 100 10.55 -9.96 -13.31
CA ILE A 100 10.05 -9.42 -14.58
C ILE A 100 10.13 -7.90 -14.68
N SER A 101 9.73 -7.18 -13.63
CA SER A 101 9.72 -5.72 -13.65
C SER A 101 11.14 -5.13 -13.61
N PRO A 102 12.05 -5.54 -12.71
CA PRO A 102 13.44 -5.12 -12.76
C PRO A 102 14.10 -5.33 -14.12
N ILE A 103 13.90 -6.48 -14.75
CA ILE A 103 14.49 -6.79 -16.06
C ILE A 103 13.87 -5.95 -17.18
N LYS A 104 12.52 -5.91 -17.25
CA LYS A 104 11.82 -5.29 -18.39
C LYS A 104 11.72 -3.78 -18.30
N VAL A 105 11.66 -3.22 -17.10
CA VAL A 105 11.41 -1.79 -16.86
C VAL A 105 12.69 -1.04 -16.52
N LYS A 106 13.53 -1.61 -15.63
CA LYS A 106 14.83 -1.00 -15.26
C LYS A 106 16.00 -1.45 -16.13
N GLY A 107 15.85 -2.50 -16.96
CA GLY A 107 16.92 -3.05 -17.79
C GLY A 107 18.01 -3.77 -17.00
N ILE A 108 17.73 -4.17 -15.77
CA ILE A 108 18.68 -4.93 -14.92
C ILE A 108 18.93 -6.28 -15.57
N ASN A 109 20.18 -6.75 -15.57
CA ASN A 109 20.51 -8.05 -16.11
C ASN A 109 19.89 -9.17 -15.29
N LYS A 110 19.68 -10.34 -15.93
CA LYS A 110 18.94 -11.46 -15.33
C LYS A 110 19.61 -12.01 -14.07
N GLU A 111 20.93 -12.06 -14.03
CA GLU A 111 21.68 -12.63 -12.89
C GLU A 111 21.53 -11.73 -11.67
N GLU A 112 21.68 -10.44 -11.83
CA GLU A 112 21.50 -9.44 -10.79
C GLU A 112 20.05 -9.41 -10.28
N ALA A 113 19.08 -9.44 -11.19
CA ALA A 113 17.66 -9.49 -10.83
C ALA A 113 17.32 -10.77 -10.05
N ASN A 114 17.87 -11.93 -10.45
CA ASN A 114 17.68 -13.18 -9.74
C ASN A 114 18.32 -13.15 -8.35
N LYS A 115 19.53 -12.61 -8.21
CA LYS A 115 20.18 -12.46 -6.91
C LYS A 115 19.34 -11.63 -5.95
N LYS A 116 18.88 -10.46 -6.39
CA LYS A 116 18.01 -9.60 -5.60
C LYS A 116 16.68 -10.29 -5.25
N ALA A 117 16.08 -11.00 -6.19
CA ALA A 117 14.84 -11.74 -5.94
C ALA A 117 15.01 -12.84 -4.88
N MET A 118 16.15 -13.55 -4.88
CA MET A 118 16.44 -14.55 -3.84
C MET A 118 16.65 -13.93 -2.46
N GLU A 119 17.26 -12.74 -2.38
CA GLU A 119 17.36 -11.98 -1.13
C GLU A 119 15.96 -11.58 -0.61
N LEU A 120 15.08 -11.10 -1.49
CA LEU A 120 13.70 -10.77 -1.15
C LEU A 120 12.88 -12.00 -0.75
N LEU A 121 13.07 -13.14 -1.43
CA LEU A 121 12.44 -14.40 -1.04
C LEU A 121 12.91 -14.89 0.33
N LYS A 122 14.18 -14.67 0.67
CA LYS A 122 14.69 -14.95 2.02
C LYS A 122 14.02 -14.05 3.06
N MET A 123 13.87 -12.75 2.77
CA MET A 123 13.20 -11.80 3.67
C MET A 123 11.75 -12.19 3.94
N VAL A 124 11.01 -12.68 2.93
CA VAL A 124 9.61 -13.11 3.10
C VAL A 124 9.46 -14.61 3.47
N GLY A 125 10.58 -15.33 3.71
CA GLY A 125 10.59 -16.72 4.16
C GLY A 125 10.14 -17.75 3.12
N LEU A 126 10.39 -17.51 1.83
CA LEU A 126 9.88 -18.34 0.71
C LEU A 126 10.96 -18.71 -0.32
N VAL A 127 12.23 -18.90 0.10
CA VAL A 127 13.34 -19.28 -0.78
C VAL A 127 13.07 -20.60 -1.49
N ASP A 128 12.49 -21.57 -0.79
CA ASP A 128 12.14 -22.91 -1.30
C ASP A 128 11.03 -22.88 -2.38
N LYS A 129 10.34 -21.75 -2.53
CA LYS A 129 9.26 -21.57 -3.51
C LYS A 129 9.69 -20.86 -4.79
N ALA A 130 10.97 -20.55 -4.99
CA ALA A 130 11.46 -19.78 -6.14
C ALA A 130 10.96 -20.31 -7.50
N GLU A 131 10.99 -21.65 -7.68
CA GLU A 131 10.58 -22.34 -8.92
C GLU A 131 9.10 -22.76 -8.92
N ALA A 132 8.36 -22.50 -7.83
CA ALA A 132 6.94 -22.81 -7.74
C ALA A 132 6.07 -21.87 -8.60
N TYR A 133 4.91 -22.34 -9.01
CA TYR A 133 3.91 -21.53 -9.69
C TYR A 133 2.83 -21.03 -8.70
N PRO A 134 2.19 -19.89 -8.97
CA PRO A 134 1.16 -19.33 -8.06
C PRO A 134 0.02 -20.29 -7.72
N SER A 135 -0.32 -21.23 -8.62
CA SER A 135 -1.39 -22.22 -8.38
C SER A 135 -1.10 -23.18 -7.21
N SER A 136 0.16 -23.41 -6.88
CA SER A 136 0.58 -24.31 -5.78
C SER A 136 0.78 -23.61 -4.43
N LEU A 137 0.48 -22.32 -4.34
CA LEU A 137 0.78 -21.50 -3.17
C LEU A 137 -0.48 -21.15 -2.39
N SER A 138 -0.36 -21.04 -1.05
CA SER A 138 -1.39 -20.49 -0.18
C SER A 138 -1.62 -19.00 -0.45
N GLY A 139 -2.74 -18.44 0.05
CA GLY A 139 -3.04 -17.01 -0.03
C GLY A 139 -1.95 -16.15 0.60
N GLY A 140 -1.52 -16.50 1.81
CA GLY A 140 -0.47 -15.77 2.52
C GLY A 140 0.89 -15.82 1.80
N GLN A 141 1.24 -16.98 1.20
CA GLN A 141 2.43 -17.09 0.38
C GLN A 141 2.36 -16.19 -0.88
N LYS A 142 1.22 -16.20 -1.59
CA LYS A 142 1.00 -15.32 -2.76
C LYS A 142 1.14 -13.85 -2.38
N GLN A 143 0.60 -13.45 -1.24
CA GLN A 143 0.67 -12.06 -0.79
C GLN A 143 2.10 -11.65 -0.42
N ARG A 144 2.83 -12.49 0.28
CA ARG A 144 4.25 -12.24 0.59
C ARG A 144 5.10 -12.14 -0.68
N ILE A 145 4.81 -12.94 -1.70
CA ILE A 145 5.45 -12.82 -3.02
C ILE A 145 5.06 -11.52 -3.72
N ALA A 146 3.79 -11.09 -3.62
CA ALA A 146 3.37 -9.80 -4.19
C ALA A 146 4.11 -8.62 -3.51
N ILE A 147 4.35 -8.69 -2.20
CA ILE A 147 5.20 -7.73 -1.48
C ILE A 147 6.64 -7.77 -2.00
N ALA A 148 7.24 -8.96 -2.10
CA ALA A 148 8.60 -9.12 -2.62
C ALA A 148 8.73 -8.59 -4.06
N ARG A 149 7.73 -8.84 -4.92
CA ARG A 149 7.67 -8.31 -6.28
C ARG A 149 7.65 -6.78 -6.31
N ALA A 150 6.88 -6.14 -5.44
CA ALA A 150 6.84 -4.68 -5.34
C ALA A 150 8.19 -4.13 -4.87
N LEU A 151 8.81 -4.76 -3.87
CA LEU A 151 10.12 -4.38 -3.32
C LEU A 151 11.27 -4.58 -4.31
N ALA A 152 11.15 -5.48 -5.28
CA ALA A 152 12.17 -5.72 -6.31
C ALA A 152 12.44 -4.49 -7.19
N MET A 153 11.49 -3.56 -7.24
CA MET A 153 11.66 -2.26 -7.91
C MET A 153 12.37 -1.22 -7.03
N GLU A 154 12.74 -1.56 -5.79
CA GLU A 154 13.37 -0.65 -4.81
C GLU A 154 12.61 0.68 -4.70
N PRO A 155 11.33 0.63 -4.32
CA PRO A 155 10.49 1.81 -4.25
C PRO A 155 10.86 2.70 -3.06
N ASP A 156 10.60 4.01 -3.19
CA ASP A 156 10.74 4.98 -2.10
C ASP A 156 9.52 4.97 -1.15
N VAL A 157 8.38 4.46 -1.63
CA VAL A 157 7.13 4.29 -0.85
C VAL A 157 6.41 3.00 -1.24
N MET A 158 5.82 2.34 -0.25
CA MET A 158 4.95 1.18 -0.43
C MET A 158 3.50 1.54 -0.10
N LEU A 159 2.59 1.25 -1.02
CA LEU A 159 1.15 1.45 -0.89
C LEU A 159 0.47 0.09 -0.72
N PHE A 160 -0.30 -0.09 0.34
CA PHE A 160 -0.99 -1.35 0.65
C PHE A 160 -2.51 -1.15 0.66
N ASP A 161 -3.22 -1.79 -0.26
CA ASP A 161 -4.68 -1.73 -0.37
C ASP A 161 -5.29 -3.01 0.20
N GLU A 162 -5.63 -2.98 1.49
CA GLU A 162 -6.22 -4.09 2.24
C GLU A 162 -5.48 -5.43 2.04
N PRO A 163 -4.18 -5.52 2.34
CA PRO A 163 -3.31 -6.63 1.94
C PRO A 163 -3.68 -7.99 2.58
N THR A 164 -4.53 -8.00 3.60
CA THR A 164 -4.94 -9.20 4.35
C THR A 164 -6.39 -9.62 4.11
N SER A 165 -7.22 -8.77 3.49
CA SER A 165 -8.68 -8.98 3.41
C SER A 165 -9.11 -10.20 2.57
N ALA A 166 -8.23 -10.73 1.71
CA ALA A 166 -8.47 -11.94 0.90
C ALA A 166 -7.82 -13.20 1.51
N LEU A 167 -7.35 -13.13 2.75
CA LEU A 167 -6.63 -14.21 3.42
C LEU A 167 -7.48 -14.88 4.50
N ASP A 168 -7.24 -16.18 4.70
CA ASP A 168 -7.71 -16.88 5.88
C ASP A 168 -7.01 -16.33 7.13
N PRO A 169 -7.70 -16.27 8.30
CA PRO A 169 -7.16 -15.66 9.53
C PRO A 169 -5.80 -16.22 9.97
N GLU A 170 -5.56 -17.51 9.76
CA GLU A 170 -4.29 -18.18 10.11
C GLU A 170 -3.09 -17.65 9.27
N MET A 171 -3.35 -17.08 8.09
CA MET A 171 -2.30 -16.56 7.19
C MET A 171 -2.02 -15.07 7.36
N VAL A 172 -2.90 -14.33 8.03
CA VAL A 172 -2.81 -12.88 8.23
C VAL A 172 -1.52 -12.51 8.96
N GLY A 173 -1.19 -13.24 10.05
CA GLY A 173 -0.03 -12.96 10.88
C GLY A 173 1.30 -12.96 10.11
N GLU A 174 1.48 -13.89 9.15
CA GLU A 174 2.70 -13.99 8.35
C GLU A 174 2.89 -12.76 7.44
N VAL A 175 1.81 -12.27 6.84
CA VAL A 175 1.85 -11.07 5.97
C VAL A 175 2.11 -9.81 6.79
N LEU A 176 1.40 -9.66 7.92
CA LEU A 176 1.60 -8.55 8.84
C LEU A 176 3.02 -8.54 9.43
N GLY A 177 3.62 -9.71 9.69
CA GLY A 177 5.01 -9.85 10.11
C GLY A 177 5.99 -9.20 9.13
N VAL A 178 5.86 -9.52 7.84
CA VAL A 178 6.68 -8.89 6.78
C VAL A 178 6.48 -7.38 6.74
N MET A 179 5.25 -6.89 6.86
CA MET A 179 4.97 -5.45 6.86
C MET A 179 5.55 -4.75 8.09
N LYS A 180 5.53 -5.39 9.27
CA LYS A 180 6.20 -4.88 10.49
C LYS A 180 7.71 -4.75 10.30
N ASP A 181 8.34 -5.73 9.65
CA ASP A 181 9.78 -5.67 9.40
C ASP A 181 10.13 -4.55 8.41
N LEU A 182 9.29 -4.29 7.41
CA LEU A 182 9.44 -3.14 6.50
C LEU A 182 9.32 -1.80 7.25
N ALA A 183 8.35 -1.68 8.16
CA ALA A 183 8.18 -0.49 8.99
C ALA A 183 9.42 -0.23 9.86
N LYS A 184 9.90 -1.26 10.56
CA LYS A 184 11.13 -1.19 11.37
C LYS A 184 12.36 -0.83 10.54
N GLY A 185 12.39 -1.24 9.26
CA GLY A 185 13.42 -0.90 8.29
C GLY A 185 13.36 0.55 7.78
N GLY A 186 12.39 1.36 8.23
CA GLY A 186 12.24 2.77 7.84
C GLY A 186 11.59 2.96 6.46
N MET A 187 10.88 1.94 5.93
CA MET A 187 10.13 2.07 4.69
C MET A 187 8.98 3.05 4.86
N THR A 188 8.86 4.01 3.94
CA THR A 188 7.67 4.85 3.87
C THR A 188 6.47 4.01 3.43
N MET A 189 5.38 4.02 4.18
CA MET A 189 4.22 3.20 3.86
C MET A 189 2.90 3.97 4.01
N VAL A 190 1.96 3.72 3.09
CA VAL A 190 0.55 4.10 3.24
C VAL A 190 -0.28 2.83 3.17
N ILE A 191 -1.01 2.55 4.24
CA ILE A 191 -1.65 1.24 4.44
C ILE A 191 -3.14 1.43 4.68
N VAL A 192 -3.98 0.94 3.77
CA VAL A 192 -5.41 0.76 4.02
C VAL A 192 -5.60 -0.61 4.65
N THR A 193 -6.17 -0.68 5.85
CA THR A 193 -6.36 -1.95 6.56
C THR A 193 -7.57 -1.93 7.49
N HIS A 194 -8.08 -3.12 7.79
CA HIS A 194 -9.05 -3.40 8.85
C HIS A 194 -8.41 -4.04 10.10
N GLU A 195 -7.10 -4.27 10.08
CA GLU A 195 -6.34 -4.87 11.18
C GLU A 195 -5.97 -3.80 12.23
N MET A 196 -6.88 -3.51 13.16
CA MET A 196 -6.70 -2.41 14.13
C MET A 196 -5.52 -2.64 15.08
N GLY A 197 -5.26 -3.89 15.47
CA GLY A 197 -4.09 -4.25 16.27
C GLY A 197 -2.78 -3.92 15.56
N PHE A 198 -2.69 -4.24 14.27
CA PHE A 198 -1.54 -3.90 13.43
C PHE A 198 -1.41 -2.38 13.25
N ALA A 199 -2.51 -1.68 13.00
CA ALA A 199 -2.51 -0.22 12.86
C ALA A 199 -1.98 0.49 14.11
N LYS A 200 -2.35 0.00 15.31
CA LYS A 200 -1.85 0.50 16.60
C LYS A 200 -0.35 0.28 16.79
N GLU A 201 0.15 -0.87 16.34
CA GLU A 201 1.52 -1.28 16.60
C GLU A 201 2.55 -0.63 15.66
N VAL A 202 2.18 -0.42 14.39
CA VAL A 202 3.15 -0.01 13.36
C VAL A 202 2.94 1.41 12.82
N GLY A 203 1.74 1.98 12.99
CA GLY A 203 1.42 3.30 12.47
C GLY A 203 2.14 4.40 13.25
N ASP A 204 2.78 5.32 12.55
CA ASP A 204 3.22 6.60 13.12
C ASP A 204 2.02 7.56 13.19
N ARG A 205 1.14 7.48 12.21
CA ARG A 205 -0.08 8.27 12.12
C ARG A 205 -1.23 7.48 11.53
N VAL A 206 -2.43 7.74 12.05
CA VAL A 206 -3.68 7.12 11.60
C VAL A 206 -4.59 8.19 11.04
N LEU A 207 -5.13 7.94 9.84
CA LEU A 207 -6.16 8.75 9.19
C LEU A 207 -7.49 8.00 9.26
N PHE A 208 -8.47 8.56 9.94
CA PHE A 208 -9.83 8.05 9.90
C PHE A 208 -10.61 8.74 8.78
N MET A 209 -11.01 7.96 7.77
CA MET A 209 -11.78 8.44 6.62
C MET A 209 -13.23 8.02 6.70
N ASP A 210 -14.15 8.95 6.49
CA ASP A 210 -15.57 8.69 6.27
C ASP A 210 -16.18 9.68 5.28
N GLY A 211 -17.16 9.24 4.49
CA GLY A 211 -17.88 10.09 3.54
C GLY A 211 -17.00 10.83 2.51
N GLY A 212 -15.79 10.33 2.24
CA GLY A 212 -14.86 10.90 1.25
C GLY A 212 -13.93 12.00 1.80
N VAL A 213 -13.87 12.18 3.11
CA VAL A 213 -12.98 13.14 3.78
C VAL A 213 -12.18 12.48 4.89
N ILE A 214 -11.07 13.08 5.30
CA ILE A 214 -10.36 12.72 6.53
C ILE A 214 -11.11 13.41 7.67
N VAL A 215 -11.78 12.64 8.53
CA VAL A 215 -12.60 13.11 9.62
C VAL A 215 -11.77 13.43 10.86
N GLU A 216 -10.76 12.61 11.11
CA GLU A 216 -9.82 12.75 12.21
C GLU A 216 -8.48 12.12 11.85
N GLN A 217 -7.41 12.70 12.36
CA GLN A 217 -6.06 12.14 12.22
C GLN A 217 -5.23 12.42 13.47
N GLY A 218 -4.29 11.54 13.75
CA GLY A 218 -3.41 11.65 14.90
C GLY A 218 -2.52 10.42 15.05
N THR A 219 -1.78 10.37 16.15
CA THR A 219 -1.04 9.18 16.53
C THR A 219 -1.99 8.01 16.82
N PRO A 220 -1.53 6.73 16.76
CA PRO A 220 -2.35 5.60 17.18
C PRO A 220 -2.97 5.77 18.56
N GLU A 221 -2.23 6.31 19.53
CA GLU A 221 -2.73 6.58 20.88
C GLU A 221 -3.89 7.56 20.88
N GLU A 222 -3.80 8.66 20.10
CA GLU A 222 -4.86 9.66 20.00
C GLU A 222 -6.13 9.10 19.36
N ILE A 223 -5.98 8.36 18.24
CA ILE A 223 -7.12 7.87 17.47
C ILE A 223 -7.80 6.69 18.15
N PHE A 224 -7.04 5.71 18.67
CA PHE A 224 -7.65 4.49 19.20
C PHE A 224 -8.05 4.57 20.67
N ASN A 225 -7.34 5.36 21.47
CA ASN A 225 -7.58 5.43 22.91
C ASN A 225 -8.26 6.74 23.34
N ASN A 226 -8.04 7.83 22.59
CA ASN A 226 -8.56 9.16 22.92
C ASN A 226 -9.18 9.88 21.71
N PRO A 227 -10.06 9.22 20.90
CA PRO A 227 -10.69 9.86 19.75
C PRO A 227 -11.56 11.03 20.17
N LYS A 228 -11.50 12.13 19.41
CA LYS A 228 -12.24 13.37 19.71
C LYS A 228 -13.51 13.51 18.88
N ASN A 229 -13.48 12.98 17.65
CA ASN A 229 -14.62 13.11 16.76
C ASN A 229 -15.68 12.04 17.08
N PRO A 230 -16.96 12.42 17.27
CA PRO A 230 -18.04 11.47 17.56
C PRO A 230 -18.17 10.35 16.53
N ARG A 231 -17.85 10.63 15.27
CA ARG A 231 -17.91 9.62 14.20
C ARG A 231 -16.78 8.59 14.31
N THR A 232 -15.58 9.02 14.71
CA THR A 232 -14.45 8.13 15.01
C THR A 232 -14.79 7.21 16.21
N ILE A 233 -15.36 7.79 17.27
CA ILE A 233 -15.79 7.05 18.47
C ILE A 233 -16.83 5.98 18.09
N ASP A 234 -17.88 6.36 17.34
CA ASP A 234 -18.92 5.43 16.88
C ASP A 234 -18.33 4.29 16.01
N PHE A 235 -17.39 4.60 15.12
CA PHE A 235 -16.73 3.58 14.28
C PHE A 235 -15.93 2.61 15.15
N LEU A 236 -15.05 3.13 16.01
CA LEU A 236 -14.16 2.30 16.82
C LEU A 236 -14.92 1.43 17.83
N SER A 237 -16.08 1.88 18.32
CA SER A 237 -16.92 1.06 19.21
C SER A 237 -17.53 -0.18 18.55
N LYS A 238 -17.53 -0.24 17.22
CA LYS A 238 -18.07 -1.35 16.40
C LYS A 238 -17.00 -2.29 15.83
N VAL A 239 -15.74 -1.89 15.94
CA VAL A 239 -14.59 -2.65 15.43
C VAL A 239 -13.85 -3.24 16.64
N HIS A 240 -13.89 -4.55 16.76
CA HIS A 240 -13.25 -5.32 17.83
C HIS A 240 -11.98 -5.99 17.34
#